data_efc5ad4824757eba5ab5845940dba4fe
#
_entry.id   efc5ad4824757eba5ab5845940dba4fe
#
_cell.length_a   1.000
_cell.length_b   1.000
_cell.length_c   1.000
_cell.angle_alpha   90.00
_cell.angle_beta   90.00
_cell.angle_gamma   90.00
#
_symmetry.space_group_name_H-M   'P 1'
#
loop_
_entity.id
_entity.type
_entity.pdbx_description
1 polymer ?
#
loop_
_entity_poly.entity_id
_entity_poly.type
_entity_poly.pdbx_seq_one_letter_code
_entity_poly.pdbx_strand_id
1 'polypeptide(L)'
;RLSVTTAPQAAEAQSPETAEAEEVNKPVKSESRNIMPVDGEVSHPFSSGELVKSETLGVWKTHDGCDILCPLGTDVKSMSAGTVTEIREDPLWGVMVVVEQDNGLTVEYCGLAKELSVKTGQEIQEGAVIGKTSDTCQAEIVQQPHLHLGVKQGGKWIDPMSVITGKQE
;
A
#
# COMPACT_ATOMS: atom_id res chain seq x y z
N ARG A 1 23.18 -58.49 -63.60
CA ARG A 1 23.80 -57.31 -64.16
C ARG A 1 23.32 -56.11 -63.37
N LEU A 2 24.21 -55.64 -62.54
CA LEU A 2 24.75 -54.30 -62.62
C LEU A 2 23.65 -53.27 -62.45
N SER A 3 23.70 -52.37 -61.63
CA SER A 3 24.74 -51.51 -61.12
C SER A 3 24.14 -50.62 -60.04
N VAL A 4 24.85 -50.48 -59.05
CA VAL A 4 25.57 -49.24 -58.74
C VAL A 4 24.67 -48.15 -58.18
N THR A 5 24.93 -47.92 -56.89
CA THR A 5 25.55 -46.67 -56.44
C THR A 5 24.55 -45.53 -56.40
N THR A 6 24.31 -44.94 -55.30
CA THR A 6 25.19 -43.99 -54.70
C THR A 6 24.45 -43.42 -53.54
N ALA A 7 25.03 -43.46 -52.39
CA ALA A 7 24.79 -42.41 -51.44
C ALA A 7 25.45 -41.14 -51.97
N PRO A 8 24.97 -40.03 -51.69
CA PRO A 8 25.66 -39.23 -50.74
C PRO A 8 24.76 -38.51 -49.80
N GLN A 9 25.29 -38.43 -48.68
CA GLN A 9 25.85 -37.26 -48.12
C GLN A 9 24.87 -36.40 -47.37
N ALA A 10 24.96 -36.51 -46.07
CA ALA A 10 25.49 -35.47 -45.28
C ALA A 10 24.97 -34.08 -45.65
N ALA A 11 24.03 -33.63 -44.93
CA ALA A 11 23.84 -32.23 -44.67
C ALA A 11 23.91 -32.06 -43.19
N GLU A 12 24.97 -31.61 -42.87
CA GLU A 12 25.38 -30.61 -41.92
C GLU A 12 24.39 -30.25 -40.86
N ALA A 13 24.80 -30.61 -39.67
CA ALA A 13 24.41 -29.99 -38.45
C ALA A 13 24.55 -28.47 -38.57
N GLN A 14 23.45 -27.81 -38.42
CA GLN A 14 23.46 -26.40 -38.06
C GLN A 14 23.31 -26.29 -36.60
N SER A 15 24.28 -25.65 -36.05
CA SER A 15 24.50 -25.24 -34.71
C SER A 15 23.29 -24.70 -34.00
N PRO A 16 23.24 -24.92 -32.70
CA PRO A 16 22.21 -24.33 -31.87
C PRO A 16 22.41 -22.83 -31.80
N GLU A 17 21.44 -22.15 -32.26
CA GLU A 17 21.23 -20.75 -31.93
C GLU A 17 21.19 -20.61 -30.43
N THR A 18 22.11 -19.87 -29.95
CA THR A 18 22.24 -19.44 -28.59
C THR A 18 20.96 -18.73 -28.16
N ALA A 19 20.14 -19.37 -27.38
CA ALA A 19 19.11 -18.69 -26.65
C ALA A 19 19.80 -17.74 -25.70
N GLU A 20 19.84 -16.48 -26.04
CA GLU A 20 20.09 -15.44 -25.08
C GLU A 20 19.03 -15.57 -23.99
N ALA A 21 19.48 -15.97 -22.81
CA ALA A 21 18.68 -15.83 -21.63
C ALA A 21 18.37 -14.34 -21.48
N GLU A 22 17.13 -13.98 -21.73
CA GLU A 22 16.63 -12.70 -21.27
C GLU A 22 16.85 -12.68 -19.76
N GLU A 23 17.80 -11.87 -19.34
CA GLU A 23 17.90 -11.47 -17.96
C GLU A 23 16.54 -10.85 -17.62
N VAL A 24 15.73 -11.62 -16.92
CA VAL A 24 14.57 -11.09 -16.23
C VAL A 24 15.14 -10.04 -15.31
N ASN A 25 15.00 -8.80 -15.73
CA ASN A 25 15.33 -7.62 -14.98
C ASN A 25 14.52 -7.72 -13.68
N LYS A 26 15.12 -8.27 -12.63
CA LYS A 26 14.58 -8.17 -11.29
C LYS A 26 14.35 -6.69 -11.07
N PRO A 27 13.12 -6.26 -10.74
CA PRO A 27 12.92 -4.87 -10.40
C PRO A 27 13.93 -4.55 -9.31
N VAL A 28 14.79 -3.60 -9.58
CA VAL A 28 15.66 -2.99 -8.60
C VAL A 28 14.72 -2.62 -7.46
N LYS A 29 14.98 -3.19 -6.29
CA LYS A 29 14.24 -2.88 -5.07
C LYS A 29 14.44 -1.38 -4.86
N SER A 30 13.53 -0.60 -5.42
CA SER A 30 13.45 0.83 -5.20
C SER A 30 13.43 1.00 -3.69
N GLU A 31 14.33 1.80 -3.17
CA GLU A 31 14.26 2.20 -1.77
C GLU A 31 12.83 2.64 -1.55
N SER A 32 12.11 1.88 -0.74
CA SER A 32 10.67 2.03 -0.57
C SER A 32 10.41 3.35 0.13
N ARG A 33 10.14 4.37 -0.67
CA ARG A 33 9.66 5.66 -0.19
C ARG A 33 8.21 5.50 0.16
N ASN A 34 7.86 5.90 1.37
CA ASN A 34 6.45 6.06 1.72
C ASN A 34 6.06 7.51 1.47
N ILE A 35 5.10 7.72 0.60
CA ILE A 35 4.54 9.04 0.32
C ILE A 35 3.38 9.35 1.26
N MET A 36 3.00 10.62 1.35
CA MET A 36 1.77 11.01 2.04
C MET A 36 0.55 10.47 1.29
N PRO A 37 -0.39 9.80 1.99
CA PRO A 37 -1.58 9.24 1.34
C PRO A 37 -2.59 10.31 0.91
N VAL A 38 -2.59 11.44 1.57
CA VAL A 38 -3.37 12.65 1.25
C VAL A 38 -2.53 13.89 1.49
N ASP A 39 -2.87 14.98 0.83
CA ASP A 39 -2.26 16.27 1.11
C ASP A 39 -2.97 16.92 2.29
N GLY A 40 -2.24 17.17 3.38
CA GLY A 40 -2.80 17.78 4.57
C GLY A 40 -1.84 17.82 5.74
N GLU A 41 -2.25 18.52 6.78
CA GLU A 41 -1.50 18.62 8.03
C GLU A 41 -1.96 17.54 9.02
N VAL A 42 -1.04 17.05 9.84
CA VAL A 42 -1.38 16.15 10.95
C VAL A 42 -2.06 16.95 12.05
N SER A 43 -3.32 16.62 12.32
CA SER A 43 -4.09 17.24 13.41
C SER A 43 -3.92 16.51 14.73
N HIS A 44 -3.90 15.18 14.68
CA HIS A 44 -3.71 14.33 15.85
C HIS A 44 -2.57 13.35 15.56
N PRO A 45 -1.42 13.53 16.20
CA PRO A 45 -0.26 12.67 15.98
C PRO A 45 -0.41 11.33 16.72
N PHE A 46 0.42 10.38 16.34
CA PHE A 46 0.62 9.12 17.05
C PHE A 46 1.06 9.38 18.50
N SER A 47 0.38 8.76 19.46
CA SER A 47 0.60 9.06 20.88
C SER A 47 1.73 8.27 21.54
N SER A 48 2.35 7.33 20.83
CA SER A 48 3.48 6.53 21.33
C SER A 48 3.22 5.81 22.67
N GLY A 49 1.99 5.37 22.87
CA GLY A 49 1.55 4.71 24.10
C GLY A 49 1.06 5.67 25.20
N GLU A 50 1.17 6.96 25.00
CA GLU A 50 0.59 7.94 25.93
C GLU A 50 -0.93 8.00 25.77
N LEU A 51 -1.63 8.22 26.87
CA LEU A 51 -3.07 8.41 26.86
C LEU A 51 -3.41 9.84 26.44
N VAL A 52 -4.22 9.94 25.41
CA VAL A 52 -4.80 11.20 24.94
C VAL A 52 -6.32 11.15 25.10
N LYS A 53 -6.94 12.30 25.33
CA LYS A 53 -8.39 12.38 25.45
C LYS A 53 -9.02 12.31 24.08
N SER A 54 -9.89 11.33 23.88
CA SER A 54 -10.76 11.28 22.71
C SER A 54 -11.92 12.25 22.90
N GLU A 55 -12.04 13.25 22.06
CA GLU A 55 -13.15 14.20 22.11
C GLU A 55 -14.48 13.56 21.73
N THR A 56 -14.45 12.63 20.77
CA THR A 56 -15.64 11.90 20.32
C THR A 56 -16.17 10.95 21.39
N LEU A 57 -15.28 10.14 21.99
CA LEU A 57 -15.66 9.08 22.91
C LEU A 57 -15.66 9.53 24.38
N GLY A 58 -15.08 10.68 24.69
CA GLY A 58 -14.97 11.22 26.04
C GLY A 58 -14.06 10.44 27.00
N VAL A 59 -13.25 9.53 26.47
CA VAL A 59 -12.35 8.64 27.24
C VAL A 59 -10.89 8.94 26.94
N TRP A 60 -10.02 8.52 27.85
CA TRP A 60 -8.58 8.53 27.63
C TRP A 60 -8.15 7.21 27.01
N LYS A 61 -7.47 7.28 25.88
CA LYS A 61 -6.97 6.12 25.11
C LYS A 61 -5.67 6.45 24.41
N THR A 62 -4.94 5.44 23.94
CA THR A 62 -3.85 5.64 23.00
C THR A 62 -4.40 6.05 21.63
N HIS A 63 -3.62 6.81 20.88
CA HIS A 63 -3.87 7.08 19.47
C HIS A 63 -2.81 6.33 18.63
N ASP A 64 -3.22 5.20 18.10
CA ASP A 64 -2.32 4.24 17.44
C ASP A 64 -2.14 4.51 15.92
N GLY A 65 -2.43 5.71 15.51
CA GLY A 65 -2.26 6.22 14.17
C GLY A 65 -2.04 7.72 14.17
N CYS A 66 -2.22 8.34 13.04
CA CYS A 66 -2.28 9.80 12.94
C CYS A 66 -3.46 10.22 12.07
N ASP A 67 -4.01 11.39 12.37
CA ASP A 67 -5.10 11.99 11.62
C ASP A 67 -4.54 13.11 10.75
N ILE A 68 -4.78 13.01 9.46
CA ILE A 68 -4.31 13.98 8.46
C ILE A 68 -5.53 14.72 7.93
N LEU A 69 -5.57 16.03 8.15
CA LEU A 69 -6.68 16.87 7.69
C LEU A 69 -6.78 16.86 6.17
N CYS A 70 -7.97 16.61 5.67
CA CYS A 70 -8.29 16.73 4.26
C CYS A 70 -9.80 16.84 4.08
N PRO A 71 -10.28 17.50 3.03
CA PRO A 71 -11.71 17.55 2.73
C PRO A 71 -12.29 16.14 2.51
N LEU A 72 -13.57 15.97 2.83
CA LEU A 72 -14.31 14.75 2.45
C LEU A 72 -14.26 14.56 0.93
N GLY A 73 -14.13 13.32 0.49
CA GLY A 73 -14.03 12.98 -0.93
C GLY A 73 -12.63 13.15 -1.52
N THR A 74 -11.62 13.37 -0.69
CA THR A 74 -10.22 13.42 -1.11
C THR A 74 -9.73 12.02 -1.51
N ASP A 75 -9.04 11.91 -2.63
CA ASP A 75 -8.42 10.65 -3.06
C ASP A 75 -7.34 10.23 -2.08
N VAL A 76 -7.45 9.00 -1.58
CA VAL A 76 -6.45 8.37 -0.71
C VAL A 76 -5.54 7.51 -1.56
N LYS A 77 -4.25 7.78 -1.50
CA LYS A 77 -3.22 7.08 -2.27
C LYS A 77 -2.47 6.08 -1.42
N SER A 78 -2.09 4.96 -2.01
CA SER A 78 -1.19 4.02 -1.35
C SER A 78 0.17 4.68 -1.08
N MET A 79 0.64 4.56 0.15
CA MET A 79 1.93 5.14 0.56
C MET A 79 3.11 4.51 -0.18
N SER A 80 3.00 3.23 -0.54
CA SER A 80 4.04 2.45 -1.23
C SER A 80 3.40 1.28 -1.98
N ALA A 81 4.20 0.59 -2.78
CA ALA A 81 3.76 -0.65 -3.43
C ALA A 81 3.47 -1.75 -2.40
N GLY A 82 2.48 -2.58 -2.67
CA GLY A 82 2.09 -3.68 -1.81
C GLY A 82 0.84 -4.41 -2.29
N THR A 83 0.26 -5.19 -1.40
CA THR A 83 -0.95 -5.98 -1.66
C THR A 83 -2.04 -5.58 -0.69
N VAL A 84 -3.25 -5.39 -1.19
CA VAL A 84 -4.44 -5.19 -0.36
C VAL A 84 -4.80 -6.53 0.29
N THR A 85 -4.59 -6.64 1.59
CA THR A 85 -4.82 -7.89 2.32
C THR A 85 -6.19 -7.99 2.94
N GLU A 86 -6.80 -6.86 3.29
CA GLU A 86 -8.11 -6.83 3.92
C GLU A 86 -8.87 -5.56 3.54
N ILE A 87 -10.16 -5.71 3.33
CA ILE A 87 -11.14 -4.62 3.26
C ILE A 87 -12.26 -5.00 4.21
N ARG A 88 -12.54 -4.13 5.17
CA ARG A 88 -13.61 -4.36 6.15
C ARG A 88 -14.37 -3.08 6.49
N GLU A 89 -15.58 -3.27 6.96
CA GLU A 89 -16.38 -2.20 7.56
C GLU A 89 -16.39 -2.42 9.08
N ASP A 90 -15.80 -1.49 9.80
CA ASP A 90 -15.68 -1.51 11.26
C ASP A 90 -16.65 -0.51 11.86
N PRO A 91 -17.39 -0.86 12.94
CA PRO A 91 -18.36 0.05 13.56
C PRO A 91 -17.76 1.35 14.10
N LEU A 92 -16.47 1.35 14.47
CA LEU A 92 -15.78 2.52 15.01
C LEU A 92 -14.92 3.23 13.94
N TRP A 93 -14.19 2.45 13.15
CA TRP A 93 -13.20 2.99 12.20
C TRP A 93 -13.76 3.20 10.80
N GLY A 94 -15.00 2.77 10.55
CA GLY A 94 -15.65 2.88 9.25
C GLY A 94 -15.09 1.91 8.22
N VAL A 95 -15.10 2.30 6.97
CA VAL A 95 -14.52 1.49 5.90
C VAL A 95 -13.01 1.57 5.98
N MET A 96 -12.37 0.41 6.07
CA MET A 96 -10.92 0.26 6.22
C MET A 96 -10.35 -0.55 5.08
N VAL A 97 -9.21 -0.12 4.59
CA VAL A 97 -8.36 -0.88 3.66
C VAL A 97 -7.01 -1.11 4.32
N VAL A 98 -6.60 -2.37 4.35
CA VAL A 98 -5.31 -2.79 4.89
C VAL A 98 -4.40 -3.20 3.74
N VAL A 99 -3.22 -2.62 3.70
CA VAL A 99 -2.20 -2.90 2.69
C VAL A 99 -0.95 -3.43 3.38
N GLU A 100 -0.53 -4.61 2.98
CA GLU A 100 0.79 -5.12 3.33
C GLU A 100 1.78 -4.65 2.25
N GLN A 101 2.67 -3.77 2.64
CA GLN A 101 3.63 -3.16 1.73
C GLN A 101 4.82 -4.08 1.49
N ASP A 102 5.44 -3.97 0.33
CA ASP A 102 6.62 -4.76 -0.05
C ASP A 102 7.83 -4.49 0.85
N ASN A 103 7.82 -3.36 1.54
CA ASN A 103 8.84 -2.98 2.53
C ASN A 103 8.62 -3.58 3.93
N GLY A 104 7.59 -4.41 4.11
CA GLY A 104 7.28 -5.10 5.36
C GLY A 104 6.40 -4.32 6.33
N LEU A 105 5.94 -3.12 5.97
CA LEU A 105 4.97 -2.37 6.76
C LEU A 105 3.54 -2.80 6.45
N THR A 106 2.69 -2.81 7.46
CA THR A 106 1.24 -2.97 7.30
C THR A 106 0.59 -1.61 7.53
N VAL A 107 -0.18 -1.13 6.57
CA VAL A 107 -0.81 0.19 6.62
C VAL A 107 -2.33 0.03 6.61
N GLU A 108 -2.98 0.70 7.54
CA GLU A 108 -4.44 0.76 7.66
C GLU A 108 -4.93 2.16 7.31
N TYR A 109 -5.78 2.24 6.28
CA TYR A 109 -6.44 3.47 5.85
C TYR A 109 -7.89 3.40 6.31
N CYS A 110 -8.29 4.28 7.22
CA CYS A 110 -9.59 4.23 7.90
C CYS A 110 -10.46 5.42 7.56
N GLY A 111 -11.77 5.24 7.66
CA GLY A 111 -12.72 6.32 7.40
C GLY A 111 -12.96 6.58 5.92
N LEU A 112 -12.84 5.56 5.10
CA LEU A 112 -13.04 5.65 3.66
C LEU A 112 -14.52 5.56 3.28
N ALA A 113 -14.86 6.05 2.09
CA ALA A 113 -16.15 5.83 1.47
C ALA A 113 -16.31 4.35 1.05
N LYS A 114 -17.55 3.89 0.96
CA LYS A 114 -17.85 2.49 0.60
C LYS A 114 -17.41 2.12 -0.81
N GLU A 115 -17.39 3.08 -1.71
CA GLU A 115 -16.94 2.91 -3.09
C GLU A 115 -15.40 2.98 -3.12
N LEU A 116 -14.79 1.82 -3.13
CA LEU A 116 -13.35 1.69 -3.18
C LEU A 116 -12.85 1.46 -4.61
N SER A 117 -11.61 1.87 -4.86
CA SER A 117 -10.93 1.67 -6.16
C SER A 117 -10.10 0.40 -6.20
N VAL A 118 -10.07 -0.37 -5.13
CA VAL A 118 -9.26 -1.58 -4.97
C VAL A 118 -10.08 -2.75 -4.44
N LYS A 119 -9.53 -3.95 -4.56
CA LYS A 119 -10.10 -5.20 -4.06
C LYS A 119 -9.10 -5.94 -3.18
N THR A 120 -9.60 -6.77 -2.27
CA THR A 120 -8.76 -7.70 -1.50
C THR A 120 -7.97 -8.62 -2.45
N GLY A 121 -6.69 -8.79 -2.17
CA GLY A 121 -5.75 -9.57 -2.98
C GLY A 121 -5.13 -8.81 -4.15
N GLN A 122 -5.51 -7.56 -4.38
CA GLN A 122 -4.96 -6.74 -5.45
C GLN A 122 -3.58 -6.22 -5.10
N GLU A 123 -2.64 -6.36 -6.02
CA GLU A 123 -1.35 -5.68 -5.98
C GLU A 123 -1.53 -4.22 -6.43
N ILE A 124 -0.95 -3.31 -5.68
CA ILE A 124 -1.03 -1.87 -5.96
C ILE A 124 0.35 -1.23 -5.92
N GLN A 125 0.51 -0.17 -6.68
CA GLN A 125 1.75 0.61 -6.73
C GLN A 125 1.68 1.81 -5.80
N GLU A 126 2.83 2.37 -5.46
CA GLU A 126 2.92 3.68 -4.80
C GLU A 126 2.07 4.72 -5.54
N GLY A 127 1.28 5.48 -4.82
CA GLY A 127 0.43 6.52 -5.39
C GLY A 127 -0.87 6.04 -6.03
N ALA A 128 -1.12 4.72 -6.08
CA ALA A 128 -2.40 4.19 -6.56
C ALA A 128 -3.56 4.66 -5.67
N VAL A 129 -4.64 5.11 -6.27
CA VAL A 129 -5.83 5.54 -5.53
C VAL A 129 -6.53 4.30 -4.94
N ILE A 130 -6.70 4.30 -3.62
CA ILE A 130 -7.37 3.24 -2.86
C ILE A 130 -8.88 3.50 -2.78
N GLY A 131 -9.24 4.73 -2.51
CA GLY A 131 -10.61 5.20 -2.32
C GLY A 131 -10.63 6.68 -2.00
N LYS A 132 -11.71 7.12 -1.38
CA LYS A 132 -11.90 8.52 -0.99
C LYS A 132 -12.17 8.62 0.50
N THR A 133 -11.74 9.72 1.11
CA THR A 133 -12.09 10.02 2.50
C THR A 133 -13.58 10.25 2.66
N SER A 134 -14.12 9.85 3.81
CA SER A 134 -15.53 10.04 4.16
C SER A 134 -15.70 10.24 5.66
N ASP A 135 -16.93 10.33 6.11
CA ASP A 135 -17.32 10.46 7.52
C ASP A 135 -17.73 9.12 8.15
N THR A 136 -17.21 8.01 7.66
CA THR A 136 -17.55 6.68 8.18
C THR A 136 -16.83 6.33 9.48
N CYS A 137 -15.76 7.05 9.86
CA CYS A 137 -15.02 6.85 11.10
C CYS A 137 -15.79 7.41 12.32
N GLN A 138 -16.59 6.56 12.96
CA GLN A 138 -17.41 6.97 14.09
C GLN A 138 -16.60 7.30 15.37
N ALA A 139 -15.44 6.67 15.52
CA ALA A 139 -14.56 6.91 16.66
C ALA A 139 -14.02 8.35 16.71
N GLU A 140 -14.06 9.06 15.60
CA GLU A 140 -13.47 10.39 15.42
C GLU A 140 -14.42 11.36 14.71
N ILE A 141 -15.72 11.06 14.73
CA ILE A 141 -16.74 11.77 13.93
C ILE A 141 -16.90 13.25 14.29
N VAL A 142 -16.53 13.66 15.49
CA VAL A 142 -16.62 15.08 15.91
C VAL A 142 -15.40 15.90 15.48
N GLN A 143 -14.36 15.25 14.98
CA GLN A 143 -13.19 15.92 14.43
C GLN A 143 -13.47 16.54 13.07
N GLN A 144 -12.62 17.46 12.64
CA GLN A 144 -12.64 17.94 11.27
C GLN A 144 -12.39 16.80 10.29
N PRO A 145 -12.87 16.91 9.03
CA PRO A 145 -12.62 15.89 8.02
C PRO A 145 -11.14 15.54 7.90
N HIS A 146 -10.82 14.26 7.98
CA HIS A 146 -9.46 13.75 7.98
C HIS A 146 -9.40 12.32 7.48
N LEU A 147 -8.18 11.86 7.21
CA LEU A 147 -7.85 10.45 7.06
C LEU A 147 -7.20 9.95 8.35
N HIS A 148 -7.73 8.90 8.95
CA HIS A 148 -7.01 8.17 10.00
C HIS A 148 -6.09 7.12 9.36
N LEU A 149 -4.81 7.23 9.66
CA LEU A 149 -3.74 6.40 9.11
C LEU A 149 -3.02 5.64 10.21
N GLY A 150 -3.05 4.33 10.17
CA GLY A 150 -2.30 3.46 11.08
C GLY A 150 -1.18 2.72 10.35
N VAL A 151 -0.02 2.58 10.98
CA VAL A 151 1.11 1.82 10.44
C VAL A 151 1.63 0.86 11.51
N LYS A 152 1.83 -0.39 11.08
CA LYS A 152 2.44 -1.45 11.90
C LYS A 152 3.76 -1.90 11.30
N GLN A 153 4.70 -2.18 12.16
CA GLN A 153 5.94 -2.86 11.82
C GLN A 153 6.14 -4.03 12.79
N GLY A 154 6.25 -5.25 12.25
CA GLY A 154 6.37 -6.45 13.10
C GLY A 154 5.20 -6.62 14.07
N GLY A 155 3.98 -6.24 13.67
CA GLY A 155 2.77 -6.33 14.49
C GLY A 155 2.60 -5.23 15.55
N LYS A 156 3.52 -4.28 15.63
CA LYS A 156 3.46 -3.14 16.57
C LYS A 156 3.13 -1.85 15.84
N TRP A 157 2.26 -1.05 16.45
CA TRP A 157 1.98 0.29 15.98
C TRP A 157 3.23 1.17 16.07
N ILE A 158 3.49 1.92 15.03
CA ILE A 158 4.56 2.90 14.94
C ILE A 158 4.01 4.23 14.45
N ASP A 159 4.76 5.31 14.68
CA ASP A 159 4.39 6.62 14.15
C ASP A 159 4.42 6.62 12.63
N PRO A 160 3.25 6.83 11.97
CA PRO A 160 3.20 6.88 10.51
C PRO A 160 4.12 7.93 9.92
N MET A 161 4.30 9.05 10.60
CA MET A 161 5.14 10.14 10.12
C MET A 161 6.63 9.81 10.16
N SER A 162 7.02 8.82 10.97
CA SER A 162 8.42 8.37 11.04
C SER A 162 8.89 7.60 9.79
N VAL A 163 7.94 7.02 9.04
CA VAL A 163 8.24 6.21 7.85
C VAL A 163 7.95 6.93 6.54
N ILE A 164 7.30 8.09 6.59
CA ILE A 164 7.07 8.92 5.41
C ILE A 164 8.34 9.67 5.07
N THR A 165 8.94 9.29 3.95
CA THR A 165 10.14 9.92 3.42
C THR A 165 9.78 10.86 2.30
N GLY A 166 10.12 12.12 2.43
CA GLY A 166 9.85 13.14 1.43
C GLY A 166 8.98 14.28 1.95
N LYS A 167 9.23 14.74 3.19
CA LYS A 167 8.87 16.10 3.52
C LYS A 167 9.60 16.99 2.53
N GLN A 168 8.86 17.46 1.54
CA GLN A 168 9.27 18.67 0.85
C GLN A 168 9.18 19.78 1.89
N GLU A 169 10.31 20.27 2.22
CA GLU A 169 10.39 21.52 2.98
C GLU A 169 9.77 22.65 2.16
#